data_58316f51cbf0a49161028bbba53bf65c
#
_entry.id   58316f51cbf0a49161028bbba53bf65c
#
_cell.length_a   1.000
_cell.length_b   1.000
_cell.length_c   1.000
_cell.angle_alpha   90.00
_cell.angle_beta   90.00
_cell.angle_gamma   90.00
#
_symmetry.space_group_name_H-M   'P 1'
#
loop_
_entity.id
_entity.type
_entity.pdbx_description
1 polymer ?
#
loop_
_entity_poly.entity_id
_entity_poly.type
_entity_poly.pdbx_seq_one_letter_code
_entity_poly.pdbx_strand_id
1 'polypeptide(L)' 'MPRRKLAPIHPGEILLEEFLVPLGISQYRLAKDISVPPRRINEIVRGQRSITADTALRLARFFRTTE' A
#
# COMPACT_ATOMS: atom_id res chain seq x y z
N MET A 1 4.63 -17.27 -10.14
CA MET A 1 3.87 -18.05 -9.44
C MET A 1 3.13 -17.38 -8.37
N PRO A 2 2.02 -17.61 -8.33
CA PRO A 2 1.22 -16.93 -7.37
C PRO A 2 1.52 -17.40 -5.99
N ARG A 3 1.43 -16.52 -5.09
CA ARG A 3 1.53 -16.87 -3.75
C ARG A 3 0.31 -17.59 -3.33
N ARG A 4 0.46 -18.74 -2.84
CA ARG A 4 -0.66 -19.46 -2.37
C ARG A 4 -0.76 -19.28 -0.91
N LYS A 5 -1.70 -18.56 -0.47
CA LYS A 5 -1.93 -18.35 0.93
C LYS A 5 -3.25 -18.93 1.33
N LEU A 6 -3.25 -19.73 2.35
CA LEU A 6 -4.49 -20.27 2.86
C LEU A 6 -5.18 -19.24 3.73
N ALA A 7 -4.41 -18.37 4.37
CA ALA A 7 -5.00 -17.32 5.18
C ALA A 7 -5.42 -16.16 4.31
N PRO A 8 -6.41 -15.39 4.74
CA PRO A 8 -6.84 -14.22 3.98
C PRO A 8 -5.70 -13.24 3.80
N ILE A 9 -5.66 -12.60 2.65
CA ILE A 9 -4.67 -11.60 2.34
C ILE A 9 -5.22 -10.25 2.78
N HIS A 10 -4.48 -9.54 3.63
CA HIS A 10 -4.94 -8.23 4.05
C HIS A 10 -4.54 -7.18 3.02
N PRO A 11 -5.25 -6.03 3.01
CA PRO A 11 -5.01 -5.00 1.99
C PRO A 11 -3.58 -4.49 1.94
N GLY A 12 -2.89 -4.46 3.07
CA GLY A 12 -1.52 -3.99 3.09
C GLY A 12 -0.59 -4.88 2.30
N GLU A 13 -0.84 -6.18 2.33
CA GLU A 13 -0.02 -7.10 1.57
C GLU A 13 -0.24 -6.88 0.08
N ILE A 14 -1.47 -6.63 -0.31
CA ILE A 14 -1.78 -6.35 -1.71
C ILE A 14 -1.08 -5.07 -2.14
N LEU A 15 -1.13 -4.05 -1.30
CA LEU A 15 -0.48 -2.78 -1.60
C LEU A 15 1.02 -3.00 -1.85
N LEU A 16 1.66 -3.74 -0.98
CA LEU A 16 3.08 -3.96 -1.10
C LEU A 16 3.43 -4.81 -2.32
N GLU A 17 2.78 -5.95 -2.45
CA GLU A 17 3.17 -6.94 -3.44
C GLU A 17 2.69 -6.62 -4.85
N GLU A 18 1.53 -5.99 -4.96
CA GLU A 18 0.96 -5.75 -6.28
C GLU A 18 1.24 -4.36 -6.82
N PHE A 19 1.62 -3.44 -5.96
CA PHE A 19 1.84 -2.06 -6.40
C PHE A 19 3.23 -1.56 -6.09
N LEU A 20 3.64 -1.57 -4.84
CA LEU A 20 4.91 -0.96 -4.48
C LEU A 20 6.10 -1.72 -5.06
N VAL A 21 6.13 -3.03 -4.91
CA VAL A 21 7.25 -3.81 -5.42
C VAL A 21 7.33 -3.75 -6.94
N PRO A 22 6.23 -4.04 -7.66
CA PRO A 22 6.30 -4.01 -9.12
C PRO A 22 6.67 -2.63 -9.69
N LEU A 23 6.25 -1.57 -9.03
CA LEU A 23 6.53 -0.23 -9.52
C LEU A 23 7.84 0.32 -8.99
N GLY A 24 8.50 -0.40 -8.10
CA GLY A 24 9.76 0.07 -7.55
C GLY A 24 9.62 1.28 -6.65
N ILE A 25 8.49 1.40 -5.97
CA ILE A 25 8.21 2.54 -5.10
C ILE A 25 8.38 2.12 -3.66
N SER A 26 9.17 2.90 -2.89
CA SER A 26 9.36 2.59 -1.49
C SER A 26 8.15 3.07 -0.68
N GLN A 27 8.01 2.49 0.51
CA GLN A 27 6.94 2.91 1.41
C GLN A 27 7.10 4.37 1.79
N TYR A 28 8.34 4.78 2.03
CA TYR A 28 8.60 6.15 2.41
C TYR A 28 8.18 7.11 1.31
N ARG A 29 8.55 6.78 0.07
CA ARG A 29 8.20 7.64 -1.04
C ARG A 29 6.70 7.73 -1.23
N LEU A 30 6.01 6.59 -1.12
CA LEU A 30 4.57 6.60 -1.25
C LEU A 30 3.95 7.50 -0.19
N ALA A 31 4.37 7.34 1.06
CA ALA A 31 3.82 8.13 2.15
C ALA A 31 4.02 9.61 1.90
N LYS A 32 5.20 9.97 1.45
CA LYS A 32 5.50 11.36 1.19
C LYS A 32 4.62 11.90 0.07
N ASP A 33 4.47 11.13 -0.98
CA ASP A 33 3.72 11.61 -2.15
C ASP A 33 2.23 11.74 -1.89
N ILE A 34 1.67 10.95 -0.98
CA ILE A 34 0.25 11.07 -0.68
C ILE A 34 0.01 11.81 0.63
N SER A 35 1.06 12.37 1.22
CA SER A 35 0.96 13.20 2.41
C SER A 35 0.40 12.45 3.61
N VAL A 36 0.91 11.27 3.82
CA VAL A 36 0.55 10.42 4.96
C VAL A 36 1.84 10.09 5.70
N PRO A 37 1.82 10.00 7.03
CA PRO A 37 3.05 9.67 7.74
C PRO A 37 3.61 8.32 7.29
N PRO A 38 4.93 8.23 7.09
CA PRO A 38 5.53 6.96 6.67
C PRO A 38 5.19 5.80 7.61
N ARG A 39 5.07 6.09 8.89
CA ARG A 39 4.71 5.08 9.86
C ARG A 39 3.36 4.47 9.55
N ARG A 40 2.43 5.29 9.08
CA ARG A 40 1.09 4.80 8.76
C ARG A 40 1.15 3.79 7.62
N ILE A 41 1.93 4.09 6.58
CA ILE A 41 2.06 3.16 5.46
C ILE A 41 2.70 1.87 5.94
N ASN A 42 3.72 1.97 6.77
CA ASN A 42 4.37 0.77 7.28
C ASN A 42 3.39 -0.10 8.09
N GLU A 43 2.57 0.53 8.92
CA GLU A 43 1.61 -0.21 9.72
C GLU A 43 0.55 -0.88 8.85
N ILE A 44 0.14 -0.21 7.78
CA ILE A 44 -0.82 -0.79 6.85
C ILE A 44 -0.22 -2.00 6.16
N VAL A 45 1.01 -1.86 5.69
CA VAL A 45 1.69 -2.94 4.99
C VAL A 45 1.84 -4.16 5.89
N ARG A 46 2.07 -3.92 7.16
CA ARG A 46 2.28 -5.01 8.12
C ARG A 46 0.98 -5.55 8.70
N GLY A 47 -0.15 -5.03 8.26
CA GLY A 47 -1.43 -5.52 8.73
C GLY A 47 -1.82 -5.04 10.11
N GLN A 48 -1.12 -4.03 10.62
CA GLN A 48 -1.40 -3.52 11.96
C GLN A 48 -2.41 -2.39 11.96
N ARG A 49 -2.79 -1.91 10.80
CA ARG A 49 -3.73 -0.81 10.68
C ARG A 49 -4.52 -0.96 9.40
N SER A 50 -5.81 -0.71 9.48
CA SER A 50 -6.66 -0.78 8.31
C SER A 50 -6.48 0.45 7.43
N ILE A 51 -6.83 0.32 6.17
CA ILE A 51 -6.82 1.44 5.25
C ILE A 51 -8.13 2.19 5.42
N THR A 52 -8.05 3.46 5.81
CA THR A 52 -9.25 4.27 5.95
C THR A 52 -9.71 4.74 4.58
N ALA A 53 -10.94 5.23 4.51
CA ALA A 53 -11.48 5.74 3.25
C ALA A 53 -10.64 6.87 2.70
N ASP A 54 -10.16 7.76 3.57
CA ASP A 54 -9.32 8.86 3.14
C ASP A 54 -8.02 8.36 2.52
N THR A 55 -7.37 7.43 3.19
CA THR A 55 -6.12 6.89 2.68
C THR A 55 -6.35 6.13 1.38
N ALA A 56 -7.45 5.38 1.29
CA ALA A 56 -7.77 4.65 0.08
C ALA A 56 -7.93 5.60 -1.10
N LEU A 57 -8.56 6.73 -0.88
CA LEU A 57 -8.75 7.70 -1.95
C LEU A 57 -7.41 8.29 -2.39
N ARG A 58 -6.53 8.59 -1.44
CA ARG A 58 -5.22 9.12 -1.77
C ARG A 58 -4.40 8.10 -2.55
N LEU A 59 -4.48 6.83 -2.17
CA LEU A 59 -3.79 5.78 -2.89
C LEU A 59 -4.31 5.63 -4.30
N ALA A 60 -5.62 5.66 -4.46
CA ALA A 60 -6.24 5.52 -5.76
C ALA A 60 -5.77 6.63 -6.71
N ARG A 61 -5.72 7.85 -6.21
CA ARG A 61 -5.26 8.96 -7.02
C ARG A 61 -3.80 8.81 -7.41
N PHE A 62 -2.98 8.39 -6.45
CA PHE A 62 -1.57 8.23 -6.71
C PHE A 62 -1.31 7.20 -7.79
N PHE A 63 -1.92 6.03 -7.65
CA PHE A 63 -1.67 4.96 -8.61
C PHE A 63 -2.32 5.22 -9.95
N ARG A 64 -3.34 6.03 -9.98
CA ARG A 64 -3.94 6.40 -11.25
C ARG A 64 -3.01 7.26 -12.07
N THR A 65 -2.26 8.15 -11.41
CA THR A 65 -1.39 9.06 -12.14
C THR A 65 0.00 8.49 -12.38
N THR A 66 0.34 7.38 -11.73
CA THR A 66 1.66 6.81 -11.85
C THR A 66 1.80 5.94 -13.09
N GLU A 67 0.71 5.49 -13.60
CA GLU A 67 0.79 4.72 -14.81
C GLU A 67 1.02 5.61 -15.98
#